data_f67db6251aff6b97f90976c423612688
#
_entry.id   f67db6251aff6b97f90976c423612688
#
_cell.length_a   1.000
_cell.length_b   1.000
_cell.length_c   1.000
_cell.angle_alpha   90.00
_cell.angle_beta   90.00
_cell.angle_gamma   90.00
#
_symmetry.space_group_name_H-M   'P 1'
#
loop_
_entity.id
_entity.type
_entity.pdbx_description
1 polymer ?
#
loop_
_entity_poly.entity_id
_entity_poly.type
_entity_poly.pdbx_seq_one_letter_code
_entity_poly.pdbx_strand_id
1 'polypeptide(L)'
;MVIDLTKNNSTAAIKNIDEDLALSYYSKLGLDHSSPSQENMSDSDWLIRYCHFNQEDRRLMNGSFRMTAGVSIGRASQKYVSKYMYEAEKRMLNEKKDLDTIIKEELTEYDKYQAHNQIDKEQHEDTKNYLADMIKITCKALTDLKLGDEVGSERYCTHKFKELVLCKIGRIDYEQMDTSVSGTKPKLVELKTKHRSKRKSDTKAGFSWIKGYLPKQPDILHIKQCAFYWRSTGKVPHLLYVNQDSYNVFTPDTCNLLTPEYMDFLIQQDLIKAKIRQNLVYLCKGNPFEMAKLIAPPDFSGFMWKDIQQEYVRKAASLWDNV
;
A
#
# COMPACT_ATOMS: atom_id res chain seq x y z
N MET A 1 -29.29 -18.87 -3.16
CA MET A 1 -30.08 -17.72 -2.69
C MET A 1 -29.15 -16.50 -2.69
N VAL A 2 -29.18 -15.70 -3.75
CA VAL A 2 -28.34 -14.50 -3.83
C VAL A 2 -29.01 -13.44 -2.94
N ILE A 3 -28.37 -13.07 -1.86
CA ILE A 3 -28.84 -11.96 -1.00
C ILE A 3 -28.43 -10.67 -1.72
N ASP A 4 -29.39 -9.96 -2.26
CA ASP A 4 -29.23 -8.63 -2.83
C ASP A 4 -29.00 -7.63 -1.68
N LEU A 5 -27.74 -7.30 -1.43
CA LEU A 5 -27.29 -6.37 -0.37
C LEU A 5 -27.55 -4.90 -0.72
N THR A 6 -28.16 -4.59 -1.87
CA THR A 6 -28.38 -3.20 -2.32
C THR A 6 -29.71 -2.60 -1.87
N LYS A 7 -30.63 -3.38 -1.33
CA LYS A 7 -31.92 -2.89 -0.83
C LYS A 7 -31.91 -2.72 0.70
N ASN A 8 -31.82 -1.48 1.13
CA ASN A 8 -32.25 -0.89 2.41
C ASN A 8 -32.78 -1.87 3.43
N ASN A 9 -32.02 -2.16 4.46
CA ASN A 9 -32.39 -2.51 5.84
C ASN A 9 -31.38 -3.42 6.55
N SER A 10 -30.22 -3.76 5.97
CA SER A 10 -29.23 -4.60 6.65
C SER A 10 -28.40 -3.85 7.71
N THR A 11 -28.53 -2.53 7.83
CA THR A 11 -27.87 -1.73 8.88
C THR A 11 -28.49 -1.93 10.28
N ALA A 12 -29.63 -2.61 10.37
CA ALA A 12 -30.30 -2.86 11.65
C ALA A 12 -29.81 -4.13 12.38
N ALA A 13 -29.03 -5.01 11.73
CA ALA A 13 -28.82 -6.36 12.24
C ALA A 13 -27.75 -6.50 13.34
N ILE A 14 -26.78 -5.57 13.45
CA ILE A 14 -25.81 -5.61 14.55
C ILE A 14 -25.64 -4.22 15.14
N LYS A 15 -26.60 -3.83 15.97
CA LYS A 15 -26.57 -2.51 16.62
C LYS A 15 -25.52 -2.39 17.72
N ASN A 16 -25.06 -3.48 18.33
CA ASN A 16 -24.05 -3.48 19.39
C ASN A 16 -23.14 -4.70 19.22
N ILE A 17 -22.00 -4.53 18.54
CA ILE A 17 -20.91 -5.49 18.63
C ILE A 17 -20.28 -5.30 20.00
N ASP A 18 -20.15 -6.38 20.76
CA ASP A 18 -19.30 -6.40 21.96
C ASP A 18 -17.85 -6.20 21.51
N GLU A 19 -17.27 -5.04 21.83
CA GLU A 19 -15.91 -4.67 21.40
C GLU A 19 -14.86 -5.61 21.93
N ASP A 20 -14.93 -6.03 23.20
CA ASP A 20 -13.95 -6.91 23.83
C ASP A 20 -13.97 -8.29 23.17
N LEU A 21 -15.18 -8.79 22.90
CA LEU A 21 -15.36 -10.06 22.21
C LEU A 21 -14.86 -9.99 20.77
N ALA A 22 -15.15 -8.90 20.05
CA ALA A 22 -14.65 -8.69 18.70
C ALA A 22 -13.13 -8.58 18.66
N LEU A 23 -12.50 -7.86 19.60
CA LEU A 23 -11.05 -7.79 19.76
C LEU A 23 -10.43 -9.17 19.99
N SER A 24 -11.08 -10.02 20.82
CA SER A 24 -10.63 -11.39 21.04
C SER A 24 -10.61 -12.23 19.76
N TYR A 25 -11.58 -12.02 18.86
CA TYR A 25 -11.65 -12.72 17.56
C TYR A 25 -10.60 -12.20 16.59
N TYR A 26 -10.33 -10.90 16.55
CA TYR A 26 -9.23 -10.34 15.77
C TYR A 26 -7.86 -10.82 16.29
N SER A 27 -7.69 -10.90 17.60
CA SER A 27 -6.47 -11.44 18.21
C SER A 27 -6.20 -12.89 17.81
N LYS A 28 -7.24 -13.74 17.71
CA LYS A 28 -7.10 -15.13 17.19
C LYS A 28 -6.59 -15.17 15.75
N LEU A 29 -6.89 -14.15 14.96
CA LEU A 29 -6.40 -14.00 13.57
C LEU A 29 -5.02 -13.35 13.50
N GLY A 30 -4.45 -12.92 14.62
CA GLY A 30 -3.20 -12.16 14.67
C GLY A 30 -3.34 -10.75 14.08
N LEU A 31 -4.54 -10.15 14.18
CA LEU A 31 -4.85 -8.82 13.69
C LEU A 31 -5.05 -7.87 14.88
N ASP A 32 -4.22 -6.85 14.97
CA ASP A 32 -4.26 -5.78 15.97
C ASP A 32 -4.63 -4.42 15.39
N HIS A 33 -4.55 -4.28 14.06
CA HIS A 33 -4.92 -3.06 13.33
C HIS A 33 -5.40 -3.38 11.92
N SER A 34 -6.05 -2.41 11.28
CA SER A 34 -6.28 -2.39 9.83
C SER A 34 -5.34 -1.39 9.15
N SER A 35 -5.26 -1.41 7.82
CA SER A 35 -4.45 -0.46 7.04
C SER A 35 -5.12 -0.11 5.71
N PRO A 36 -4.77 1.02 5.06
CA PRO A 36 -5.28 1.35 3.74
C PRO A 36 -5.02 0.26 2.69
N SER A 37 -3.88 -0.41 2.76
CA SER A 37 -3.54 -1.52 1.85
C SER A 37 -4.43 -2.74 2.05
N GLN A 38 -4.84 -3.03 3.28
CA GLN A 38 -5.80 -4.10 3.57
C GLN A 38 -7.18 -3.77 2.96
N GLU A 39 -7.66 -2.54 3.13
CA GLU A 39 -8.95 -2.09 2.60
C GLU A 39 -9.02 -2.15 1.07
N ASN A 40 -7.88 -1.96 0.40
CA ASN A 40 -7.79 -2.00 -1.06
C ASN A 40 -7.91 -3.41 -1.66
N MET A 41 -7.80 -4.47 -0.86
CA MET A 41 -7.93 -5.86 -1.33
C MET A 41 -9.40 -6.26 -1.50
N SER A 42 -9.67 -7.27 -2.34
CA SER A 42 -10.94 -7.99 -2.32
C SER A 42 -11.15 -8.64 -0.94
N ASP A 43 -12.38 -9.00 -0.61
CA ASP A 43 -12.64 -9.63 0.70
C ASP A 43 -12.04 -11.03 0.77
N SER A 44 -12.00 -11.76 -0.34
CA SER A 44 -11.33 -13.06 -0.43
C SER A 44 -9.81 -12.96 -0.32
N ASP A 45 -9.17 -11.98 -0.99
CA ASP A 45 -7.72 -11.76 -0.85
C ASP A 45 -7.36 -11.31 0.58
N TRP A 46 -8.19 -10.46 1.18
CA TRP A 46 -8.03 -10.06 2.58
C TRP A 46 -8.17 -11.25 3.53
N LEU A 47 -9.20 -12.09 3.34
CA LEU A 47 -9.42 -13.31 4.13
C LEU A 47 -8.20 -14.23 4.08
N ILE A 48 -7.69 -14.50 2.87
CA ILE A 48 -6.52 -15.36 2.70
C ILE A 48 -5.31 -14.75 3.38
N ARG A 49 -4.97 -13.51 3.03
CA ARG A 49 -3.71 -12.88 3.43
C ARG A 49 -3.64 -12.54 4.91
N TYR A 50 -4.74 -12.12 5.51
CA TYR A 50 -4.74 -11.59 6.87
C TYR A 50 -5.40 -12.49 7.89
N CYS A 51 -6.33 -13.36 7.47
CA CYS A 51 -7.03 -14.24 8.39
C CYS A 51 -6.59 -15.70 8.32
N HIS A 52 -6.07 -16.17 7.18
CA HIS A 52 -5.67 -17.57 6.98
C HIS A 52 -4.16 -17.76 6.93
N PHE A 53 -3.44 -16.90 6.23
CA PHE A 53 -1.98 -16.98 6.12
C PHE A 53 -1.30 -16.42 7.37
N ASN A 54 -0.28 -17.15 7.87
CA ASN A 54 0.59 -16.63 8.90
C ASN A 54 1.57 -15.56 8.36
N GLN A 55 2.38 -14.99 9.22
CA GLN A 55 3.32 -13.94 8.85
C GLN A 55 4.38 -14.41 7.84
N GLU A 56 4.83 -15.65 7.93
CA GLU A 56 5.82 -16.23 7.02
C GLU A 56 5.23 -16.42 5.62
N ASP A 57 4.03 -17.01 5.51
CA ASP A 57 3.31 -17.12 4.24
C ASP A 57 3.18 -15.77 3.55
N ARG A 58 2.80 -14.73 4.31
CA ARG A 58 2.65 -13.35 3.79
C ARG A 58 3.97 -12.79 3.28
N ARG A 59 5.08 -13.05 3.98
CA ARG A 59 6.40 -12.59 3.59
C ARG A 59 6.85 -13.24 2.28
N LEU A 60 6.64 -14.54 2.13
CA LEU A 60 7.01 -15.29 0.93
C LEU A 60 6.15 -14.93 -0.29
N MET A 61 4.90 -14.51 -0.08
CA MET A 61 4.04 -14.00 -1.16
C MET A 61 4.44 -12.61 -1.68
N ASN A 62 5.15 -11.80 -0.89
CA ASN A 62 5.33 -10.38 -1.18
C ASN A 62 6.64 -10.04 -1.90
N GLY A 63 7.50 -11.01 -2.21
CA GLY A 63 8.79 -10.76 -2.83
C GLY A 63 8.72 -10.62 -4.35
N SER A 64 8.74 -9.41 -4.88
CA SER A 64 9.00 -9.16 -6.30
C SER A 64 10.07 -8.08 -6.47
N PHE A 65 10.78 -8.10 -7.61
CA PHE A 65 11.79 -7.08 -7.92
C PHE A 65 11.22 -5.65 -7.85
N ARG A 66 9.94 -5.46 -8.21
CA ARG A 66 9.28 -4.16 -8.17
C ARG A 66 9.16 -3.61 -6.76
N MET A 67 8.83 -4.46 -5.82
CA MET A 67 8.75 -4.07 -4.41
C MET A 67 10.13 -3.73 -3.89
N THR A 68 11.15 -4.54 -4.20
CA THR A 68 12.53 -4.29 -3.79
C THR A 68 13.08 -3.00 -4.40
N ALA A 69 12.84 -2.76 -5.70
CA ALA A 69 13.24 -1.52 -6.36
C ALA A 69 12.50 -0.30 -5.77
N GLY A 70 11.20 -0.40 -5.51
CA GLY A 70 10.43 0.66 -4.85
C GLY A 70 10.96 0.99 -3.46
N VAL A 71 11.30 -0.03 -2.67
CA VAL A 71 11.94 0.12 -1.35
C VAL A 71 13.30 0.80 -1.46
N SER A 72 14.15 0.39 -2.42
CA SER A 72 15.48 1.04 -2.62
C SER A 72 15.35 2.50 -3.01
N ILE A 73 14.42 2.84 -3.93
CA ILE A 73 14.16 4.23 -4.34
C ILE A 73 13.64 5.04 -3.17
N GLY A 74 12.65 4.52 -2.43
CA GLY A 74 12.10 5.16 -1.23
C GLY A 74 13.19 5.43 -0.20
N ARG A 75 13.96 4.42 0.17
CA ARG A 75 15.02 4.50 1.16
C ARG A 75 16.14 5.46 0.77
N ALA A 76 16.58 5.45 -0.50
CA ALA A 76 17.56 6.40 -1.01
C ALA A 76 17.08 7.84 -0.92
N SER A 77 15.85 8.09 -1.39
CA SER A 77 15.29 9.45 -1.38
C SER A 77 14.98 9.93 0.04
N GLN A 78 14.60 9.05 0.96
CA GLN A 78 14.45 9.37 2.38
C GLN A 78 15.79 9.80 3.01
N LYS A 79 16.85 9.02 2.77
CA LYS A 79 18.21 9.39 3.24
C LYS A 79 18.67 10.74 2.71
N TYR A 80 18.26 11.12 1.50
CA TYR A 80 18.66 12.36 0.87
C TYR A 80 17.86 13.58 1.30
N VAL A 81 16.50 13.47 1.33
CA VAL A 81 15.64 14.65 1.55
C VAL A 81 15.18 14.82 2.99
N SER A 82 15.08 13.74 3.77
CA SER A 82 14.48 13.81 5.10
C SER A 82 15.50 14.28 6.13
N LYS A 83 15.07 15.19 7.00
CA LYS A 83 15.81 15.56 8.22
C LYS A 83 15.59 14.52 9.32
N TYR A 84 14.39 13.95 9.35
CA TYR A 84 14.02 12.97 10.35
C TYR A 84 13.51 11.69 9.68
N MET A 85 13.94 10.56 10.21
CA MET A 85 13.39 9.24 9.90
C MET A 85 12.74 8.67 11.15
N TYR A 86 11.70 7.86 10.95
CA TYR A 86 11.03 7.18 12.05
C TYR A 86 11.26 5.68 11.95
N GLU A 87 11.81 5.10 13.01
CA GLU A 87 11.98 3.67 13.16
C GLU A 87 11.26 3.22 14.43
N ALA A 88 10.31 2.31 14.32
CA ALA A 88 9.48 1.86 15.43
C ALA A 88 8.97 3.02 16.31
N GLU A 89 8.40 4.07 15.67
CA GLU A 89 7.88 5.30 16.27
C GLU A 89 8.94 6.24 16.89
N LYS A 90 10.21 5.86 16.90
CA LYS A 90 11.29 6.73 17.36
C LYS A 90 11.73 7.67 16.24
N ARG A 91 11.67 8.95 16.53
CA ARG A 91 12.21 10.01 15.65
C ARG A 91 13.74 10.01 15.76
N MET A 92 14.41 9.78 14.64
CA MET A 92 15.85 9.82 14.54
C MET A 92 16.28 10.95 13.60
N LEU A 93 17.36 11.63 13.93
CA LEU A 93 17.99 12.59 13.03
C LEU A 93 18.69 11.80 11.92
N ASN A 94 18.39 12.15 10.67
CA ASN A 94 19.03 11.52 9.53
C ASN A 94 20.40 12.20 9.25
N GLU A 95 21.43 11.38 9.11
CA GLU A 95 22.74 11.86 8.69
C GLU A 95 22.72 12.22 7.20
N LYS A 96 23.01 13.46 6.88
CA LYS A 96 23.10 13.90 5.48
C LYS A 96 24.32 13.27 4.80
N LYS A 97 24.04 12.50 3.75
CA LYS A 97 25.04 11.95 2.82
C LYS A 97 24.86 12.58 1.44
N ASP A 98 25.91 12.60 0.64
CA ASP A 98 25.80 12.99 -0.75
C ASP A 98 25.02 11.92 -1.54
N LEU A 99 24.37 12.36 -2.63
CA LEU A 99 23.47 11.52 -3.40
C LEU A 99 24.19 10.33 -4.07
N ASP A 100 25.41 10.51 -4.53
CA ASP A 100 26.15 9.46 -5.22
C ASP A 100 26.57 8.34 -4.25
N THR A 101 26.95 8.69 -3.03
CA THR A 101 27.21 7.73 -1.94
C THR A 101 25.92 6.92 -1.61
N ILE A 102 24.79 7.61 -1.45
CA ILE A 102 23.51 6.95 -1.19
C ILE A 102 23.14 5.98 -2.32
N ILE A 103 23.27 6.41 -3.58
CA ILE A 103 22.99 5.57 -4.75
C ILE A 103 23.86 4.32 -4.75
N LYS A 104 25.15 4.45 -4.48
CA LYS A 104 26.09 3.33 -4.44
C LYS A 104 25.71 2.33 -3.34
N GLU A 105 25.38 2.80 -2.15
CA GLU A 105 24.90 1.96 -1.05
C GLU A 105 23.64 1.18 -1.45
N GLU A 106 22.65 1.88 -2.04
CA GLU A 106 21.37 1.26 -2.40
C GLU A 106 21.48 0.29 -3.58
N LEU A 107 22.36 0.53 -4.55
CA LEU A 107 22.65 -0.43 -5.61
C LEU A 107 23.27 -1.71 -5.03
N THR A 108 24.17 -1.57 -4.05
CA THR A 108 24.78 -2.72 -3.36
C THR A 108 23.74 -3.55 -2.60
N GLU A 109 22.78 -2.89 -1.94
CA GLU A 109 21.68 -3.56 -1.26
C GLU A 109 20.69 -4.21 -2.25
N TYR A 110 20.40 -3.54 -3.35
CA TYR A 110 19.54 -4.06 -4.41
C TYR A 110 20.10 -5.34 -5.03
N ASP A 111 21.42 -5.45 -5.18
CA ASP A 111 22.11 -6.64 -5.70
C ASP A 111 21.95 -7.91 -4.83
N LYS A 112 21.55 -7.76 -3.57
CA LYS A 112 21.29 -8.89 -2.66
C LYS A 112 19.94 -9.56 -2.92
N TYR A 113 19.12 -9.00 -3.79
CA TYR A 113 17.80 -9.55 -4.11
C TYR A 113 17.91 -10.94 -4.74
N GLN A 114 17.12 -11.87 -4.24
CA GLN A 114 17.01 -13.23 -4.78
C GLN A 114 15.71 -13.34 -5.60
N ALA A 115 15.87 -13.52 -6.90
CA ALA A 115 14.75 -13.62 -7.81
C ALA A 115 13.98 -14.94 -7.62
N HIS A 116 12.66 -14.89 -7.72
CA HIS A 116 11.80 -16.06 -7.56
C HIS A 116 11.75 -16.96 -8.80
N ASN A 117 11.98 -16.39 -9.98
CA ASN A 117 11.96 -17.11 -11.26
C ASN A 117 12.80 -16.36 -12.30
N GLN A 118 12.96 -16.96 -13.49
CA GLN A 118 13.79 -16.39 -14.56
C GLN A 118 13.29 -15.01 -15.03
N ILE A 119 11.97 -14.80 -15.12
CA ILE A 119 11.41 -13.51 -15.55
C ILE A 119 11.67 -12.43 -14.50
N ASP A 120 11.51 -12.76 -13.23
CA ASP A 120 11.79 -11.86 -12.12
C ASP A 120 13.29 -11.48 -12.08
N LYS A 121 14.19 -12.46 -12.31
CA LYS A 121 15.65 -12.22 -12.45
C LYS A 121 15.96 -11.23 -13.56
N GLU A 122 15.43 -11.45 -14.75
CA GLU A 122 15.68 -10.58 -15.90
C GLU A 122 15.12 -9.16 -15.68
N GLN A 123 13.98 -9.06 -15.02
CA GLN A 123 13.40 -7.76 -14.66
C GLN A 123 14.19 -7.04 -13.56
N HIS A 124 14.76 -7.79 -12.63
CA HIS A 124 15.66 -7.25 -11.61
C HIS A 124 16.94 -6.70 -12.26
N GLU A 125 17.56 -7.45 -13.14
CA GLU A 125 18.77 -7.03 -13.87
C GLU A 125 18.50 -5.82 -14.79
N ASP A 126 17.35 -5.78 -15.49
CA ASP A 126 16.96 -4.60 -16.29
C ASP A 126 16.76 -3.37 -15.40
N THR A 127 16.08 -3.51 -14.27
CA THR A 127 15.81 -2.41 -13.34
C THR A 127 17.10 -1.81 -12.78
N LYS A 128 18.12 -2.63 -12.50
CA LYS A 128 19.41 -2.17 -12.01
C LYS A 128 20.05 -1.12 -12.94
N ASN A 129 19.84 -1.22 -14.25
CA ASN A 129 20.41 -0.30 -15.23
C ASN A 129 19.86 1.12 -15.14
N TYR A 130 18.68 1.33 -14.55
CA TYR A 130 18.05 2.65 -14.43
C TYR A 130 17.65 3.02 -12.99
N LEU A 131 17.97 2.19 -12.01
CA LEU A 131 17.62 2.42 -10.61
C LEU A 131 18.22 3.72 -10.08
N ALA A 132 19.50 3.98 -10.43
CA ALA A 132 20.20 5.22 -10.07
C ALA A 132 19.47 6.47 -10.62
N ASP A 133 19.01 6.40 -11.87
CA ASP A 133 18.29 7.52 -12.49
C ASP A 133 16.92 7.73 -11.83
N MET A 134 16.21 6.66 -11.49
CA MET A 134 14.95 6.77 -10.74
C MET A 134 15.16 7.40 -9.36
N ILE A 135 16.24 7.06 -8.66
CA ILE A 135 16.60 7.70 -7.37
C ILE A 135 16.81 9.19 -7.57
N LYS A 136 17.64 9.60 -8.56
CA LYS A 136 17.92 11.01 -8.88
C LYS A 136 16.64 11.79 -9.22
N ILE A 137 15.77 11.20 -10.06
CA ILE A 137 14.49 11.81 -10.44
C ILE A 137 13.57 11.95 -9.22
N THR A 138 13.52 10.96 -8.34
CA THR A 138 12.72 11.02 -7.12
C THR A 138 13.22 12.12 -6.18
N CYS A 139 14.52 12.19 -5.94
CA CYS A 139 15.13 13.23 -5.12
C CYS A 139 14.85 14.64 -5.69
N LYS A 140 15.00 14.79 -7.02
CA LYS A 140 14.65 16.04 -7.71
C LYS A 140 13.19 16.41 -7.52
N ALA A 141 12.27 15.48 -7.75
CA ALA A 141 10.83 15.70 -7.60
C ALA A 141 10.46 16.14 -6.19
N LEU A 142 11.02 15.49 -5.16
CA LEU A 142 10.80 15.84 -3.76
C LEU A 142 11.36 17.23 -3.42
N THR A 143 12.50 17.58 -3.97
CA THR A 143 13.08 18.94 -3.82
C THR A 143 12.20 20.00 -4.48
N ASP A 144 11.70 19.72 -5.70
CA ASP A 144 10.82 20.62 -6.45
C ASP A 144 9.46 20.86 -5.73
N LEU A 145 9.01 19.90 -4.89
CA LEU A 145 7.80 20.04 -4.06
C LEU A 145 7.95 21.02 -2.90
N LYS A 146 9.16 21.45 -2.59
CA LYS A 146 9.46 22.44 -1.53
C LYS A 146 8.79 22.10 -0.20
N LEU A 147 9.14 20.93 0.34
CA LEU A 147 8.61 20.47 1.62
C LEU A 147 9.21 21.20 2.84
N GLY A 148 10.13 22.17 2.61
CA GLY A 148 10.85 22.89 3.66
C GLY A 148 12.04 22.10 4.20
N ASP A 149 12.65 22.63 5.28
CA ASP A 149 13.86 22.06 5.86
C ASP A 149 13.56 20.92 6.85
N GLU A 150 12.35 20.87 7.37
CA GLU A 150 11.90 19.91 8.37
C GLU A 150 11.03 18.82 7.70
N VAL A 151 11.67 17.89 6.99
CA VAL A 151 10.99 16.74 6.36
C VAL A 151 11.15 15.51 7.23
N GLY A 152 10.02 14.85 7.55
CA GLY A 152 9.97 13.53 8.17
C GLY A 152 9.63 12.45 7.13
N SER A 153 10.12 11.23 7.34
CA SER A 153 9.78 10.07 6.50
C SER A 153 9.47 8.83 7.35
N GLU A 154 8.69 7.91 6.78
CA GLU A 154 8.31 6.63 7.39
C GLU A 154 7.51 6.78 8.71
N ARG A 155 6.85 7.92 8.93
CA ARG A 155 6.08 8.12 10.14
C ARG A 155 4.76 7.35 10.11
N TYR A 156 4.51 6.60 11.17
CA TYR A 156 3.22 5.98 11.37
C TYR A 156 2.16 7.03 11.75
N CYS A 157 0.98 6.89 11.15
CA CYS A 157 -0.20 7.62 11.54
C CYS A 157 -1.32 6.66 11.89
N THR A 158 -2.05 6.97 12.94
CA THR A 158 -3.12 6.12 13.47
C THR A 158 -4.42 6.93 13.54
N HIS A 159 -5.52 6.30 13.15
CA HIS A 159 -6.85 6.88 13.32
C HIS A 159 -7.84 5.82 13.84
N LYS A 160 -8.52 6.13 14.92
CA LYS A 160 -9.61 5.30 15.46
C LYS A 160 -10.94 5.86 14.94
N PHE A 161 -11.59 5.13 14.06
CA PHE A 161 -12.97 5.41 13.65
C PHE A 161 -13.93 4.85 14.69
N LYS A 162 -14.98 5.61 15.03
CA LYS A 162 -15.98 5.22 16.05
C LYS A 162 -16.70 3.91 15.71
N GLU A 163 -16.85 3.65 14.42
CA GLU A 163 -17.59 2.51 13.88
C GLU A 163 -16.76 1.23 13.86
N LEU A 164 -15.46 1.30 14.11
CA LEU A 164 -14.53 0.19 13.96
C LEU A 164 -13.88 -0.20 15.29
N VAL A 165 -13.80 -1.50 15.53
CA VAL A 165 -13.13 -2.08 16.69
C VAL A 165 -11.61 -1.92 16.60
N LEU A 166 -11.02 -2.11 15.40
CA LEU A 166 -9.60 -1.90 15.20
C LEU A 166 -9.25 -0.45 14.86
N CYS A 167 -8.10 0.02 15.33
CA CYS A 167 -7.48 1.23 14.82
C CYS A 167 -6.99 0.99 13.38
N LYS A 168 -7.02 2.02 12.56
CA LYS A 168 -6.39 2.02 11.24
C LYS A 168 -5.02 2.65 11.35
N ILE A 169 -4.00 1.98 10.82
CA ILE A 169 -2.61 2.43 10.83
C ILE A 169 -2.11 2.55 9.40
N GLY A 170 -1.38 3.61 9.11
CA GLY A 170 -0.67 3.81 7.86
C GLY A 170 0.72 4.36 8.09
N ARG A 171 1.57 4.30 7.07
CA ARG A 171 2.94 4.79 7.11
C ARG A 171 3.13 5.81 5.98
N ILE A 172 3.44 7.04 6.36
CA ILE A 172 3.59 8.18 5.44
C ILE A 172 5.00 8.16 4.88
N ASP A 173 5.14 8.18 3.55
CA ASP A 173 6.46 8.18 2.91
C ASP A 173 7.24 9.45 3.24
N TYR A 174 6.62 10.64 3.07
CA TYR A 174 7.23 11.93 3.41
C TYR A 174 6.19 12.90 3.94
N GLU A 175 6.59 13.72 4.91
CA GLU A 175 5.75 14.79 5.41
C GLU A 175 6.54 16.02 5.81
N GLN A 176 5.94 17.17 5.61
CA GLN A 176 6.42 18.43 6.15
C GLN A 176 6.14 18.48 7.65
N MET A 177 7.19 18.64 8.45
CA MET A 177 7.09 18.67 9.92
C MET A 177 6.88 20.10 10.44
N ASP A 178 7.48 21.08 9.76
CA ASP A 178 7.32 22.48 10.15
C ASP A 178 5.98 23.03 9.67
N THR A 179 5.19 23.51 10.63
CA THR A 179 3.89 24.15 10.39
C THR A 179 3.98 25.67 10.47
N SER A 180 5.18 26.22 10.73
CA SER A 180 5.39 27.65 10.98
C SER A 180 5.40 28.52 9.73
N VAL A 181 5.36 27.92 8.54
CA VAL A 181 5.20 28.67 7.28
C VAL A 181 3.79 29.23 7.22
N SER A 182 3.67 30.48 7.62
CA SER A 182 2.42 31.27 7.68
C SER A 182 1.59 31.13 6.40
N GLY A 183 0.37 30.63 6.53
CA GLY A 183 -0.67 30.67 5.50
C GLY A 183 -0.81 29.43 4.60
N THR A 184 0.07 28.44 4.67
CA THR A 184 -0.05 27.20 3.90
C THR A 184 -0.24 25.99 4.81
N LYS A 185 -1.18 25.10 4.45
CA LYS A 185 -1.32 23.81 5.16
C LYS A 185 -0.08 22.95 4.88
N PRO A 186 0.46 22.25 5.90
CA PRO A 186 1.60 21.37 5.71
C PRO A 186 1.26 20.22 4.73
N LYS A 187 2.26 19.80 3.96
CA LYS A 187 2.14 18.79 2.92
C LYS A 187 2.52 17.41 3.43
N LEU A 188 1.96 16.39 2.82
CA LEU A 188 2.48 15.01 2.84
C LEU A 188 2.63 14.49 1.41
N VAL A 189 3.54 13.56 1.19
CA VAL A 189 3.78 12.98 -0.13
C VAL A 189 3.72 11.47 -0.02
N GLU A 190 2.94 10.88 -0.90
CA GLU A 190 2.89 9.44 -1.15
C GLU A 190 3.62 9.14 -2.46
N LEU A 191 4.66 8.31 -2.40
CA LEU A 191 5.52 7.97 -3.53
C LEU A 191 5.06 6.66 -4.19
N LYS A 192 4.95 6.68 -5.50
CA LYS A 192 4.65 5.50 -6.32
C LYS A 192 5.63 5.37 -7.47
N THR A 193 6.31 4.24 -7.56
CA THR A 193 7.27 3.95 -8.62
C THR A 193 6.63 3.14 -9.75
N LYS A 194 6.99 3.43 -10.99
CA LYS A 194 6.53 2.75 -12.20
C LYS A 194 7.72 2.18 -12.97
N HIS A 195 7.89 0.87 -12.85
CA HIS A 195 9.01 0.14 -13.45
C HIS A 195 8.65 -0.40 -14.84
N ARG A 196 9.66 -0.61 -15.67
CA ARG A 196 9.54 -1.41 -16.88
C ARG A 196 9.10 -2.83 -16.53
N SER A 197 8.43 -3.48 -17.44
CA SER A 197 8.02 -4.88 -17.26
C SER A 197 8.19 -5.67 -18.54
N LYS A 198 8.63 -6.91 -18.40
CA LYS A 198 8.69 -7.88 -19.48
C LYS A 198 7.32 -8.54 -19.63
N ARG A 199 6.73 -8.45 -20.81
CA ARG A 199 5.42 -9.07 -21.09
C ARG A 199 5.52 -9.91 -22.37
N LYS A 200 4.68 -10.95 -22.44
CA LYS A 200 4.54 -11.73 -23.67
C LYS A 200 4.06 -10.79 -24.78
N SER A 201 4.71 -10.87 -25.93
CA SER A 201 4.32 -10.06 -27.09
C SER A 201 3.11 -10.68 -27.79
N ASP A 202 2.10 -9.86 -28.11
CA ASP A 202 0.93 -10.31 -28.88
C ASP A 202 1.23 -10.42 -30.39
N THR A 203 2.32 -9.78 -30.85
CA THR A 203 2.64 -9.65 -32.29
C THR A 203 3.96 -10.30 -32.69
N LYS A 204 4.81 -10.68 -31.75
CA LYS A 204 6.11 -11.30 -31.98
C LYS A 204 6.28 -12.55 -31.13
N ALA A 205 6.97 -13.56 -31.64
CA ALA A 205 7.36 -14.69 -30.83
C ALA A 205 8.28 -14.20 -29.69
N GLY A 206 7.88 -14.43 -28.43
CA GLY A 206 8.66 -14.11 -27.25
C GLY A 206 8.10 -12.96 -26.39
N PHE A 207 8.98 -12.32 -25.63
CA PHE A 207 8.63 -11.27 -24.69
C PHE A 207 9.10 -9.90 -25.19
N SER A 208 8.36 -8.85 -24.86
CA SER A 208 8.76 -7.45 -25.10
C SER A 208 8.83 -6.68 -23.78
N TRP A 209 9.73 -5.68 -23.73
CA TRP A 209 9.81 -4.74 -22.64
C TRP A 209 8.78 -3.64 -22.81
N ILE A 210 7.97 -3.44 -21.78
CA ILE A 210 6.99 -2.36 -21.73
C ILE A 210 7.48 -1.32 -20.73
N LYS A 211 7.53 -0.07 -21.18
CA LYS A 211 7.90 1.08 -20.35
C LYS A 211 6.92 1.23 -19.17
N GLY A 212 7.44 1.62 -18.01
CA GLY A 212 6.63 2.09 -16.88
C GLY A 212 6.06 3.48 -17.19
N TYR A 213 4.81 3.54 -17.63
CA TYR A 213 4.17 4.82 -17.94
C TYR A 213 3.68 5.53 -16.68
N LEU A 214 3.90 6.84 -16.62
CA LEU A 214 3.28 7.69 -15.62
C LEU A 214 1.78 7.81 -15.92
N PRO A 215 0.91 7.65 -14.92
CA PRO A 215 -0.52 7.76 -15.14
C PRO A 215 -0.92 9.20 -15.47
N LYS A 216 -1.92 9.37 -16.35
CA LYS A 216 -2.56 10.67 -16.63
C LYS A 216 -3.53 11.08 -15.51
N GLN A 217 -4.06 10.10 -14.81
CA GLN A 217 -4.89 10.26 -13.61
C GLN A 217 -4.39 9.30 -12.53
N PRO A 218 -4.44 9.69 -11.25
CA PRO A 218 -4.00 8.83 -10.18
C PRO A 218 -4.89 7.59 -10.03
N ASP A 219 -4.29 6.49 -9.58
CA ASP A 219 -5.02 5.28 -9.23
C ASP A 219 -5.88 5.54 -7.99
N ILE A 220 -7.14 5.11 -8.03
CA ILE A 220 -8.09 5.28 -6.94
C ILE A 220 -7.59 4.65 -5.62
N LEU A 221 -6.85 3.54 -5.69
CA LEU A 221 -6.31 2.88 -4.51
C LEU A 221 -5.24 3.73 -3.82
N HIS A 222 -4.45 4.48 -4.60
CA HIS A 222 -3.48 5.43 -4.06
C HIS A 222 -4.15 6.68 -3.49
N ILE A 223 -5.25 7.14 -4.10
CA ILE A 223 -6.05 8.25 -3.57
C ILE A 223 -6.68 7.85 -2.22
N LYS A 224 -7.20 6.63 -2.07
CA LYS A 224 -7.71 6.11 -0.79
C LYS A 224 -6.65 6.11 0.30
N GLN A 225 -5.41 5.79 -0.03
CA GLN A 225 -4.28 5.86 0.88
C GLN A 225 -4.01 7.31 1.30
N CYS A 226 -3.98 8.23 0.34
CA CYS A 226 -3.86 9.67 0.60
C CYS A 226 -5.01 10.21 1.46
N ALA A 227 -6.25 9.77 1.22
CA ALA A 227 -7.43 10.17 1.98
C ALA A 227 -7.30 9.75 3.46
N PHE A 228 -6.83 8.54 3.73
CA PHE A 228 -6.56 8.09 5.09
C PHE A 228 -5.49 8.95 5.78
N TYR A 229 -4.37 9.26 5.09
CA TYR A 229 -3.32 10.09 5.65
C TYR A 229 -3.79 11.52 5.91
N TRP A 230 -4.55 12.09 4.98
CA TRP A 230 -5.18 13.40 5.18
C TRP A 230 -6.10 13.40 6.40
N ARG A 231 -6.98 12.39 6.54
CA ARG A 231 -7.88 12.26 7.68
C ARG A 231 -7.14 12.14 9.01
N SER A 232 -6.03 11.40 9.02
CA SER A 232 -5.24 11.14 10.23
C SER A 232 -4.39 12.33 10.65
N THR A 233 -3.96 13.19 9.70
CA THR A 233 -2.96 14.23 9.96
C THR A 233 -3.44 15.65 9.70
N GLY A 234 -4.49 15.85 8.91
CA GLY A 234 -4.93 17.16 8.41
C GLY A 234 -4.01 17.78 7.34
N LYS A 235 -2.94 17.06 6.93
CA LYS A 235 -1.95 17.57 5.96
C LYS A 235 -2.44 17.38 4.52
N VAL A 236 -2.01 18.28 3.62
CA VAL A 236 -2.41 18.25 2.21
C VAL A 236 -1.66 17.15 1.45
N PRO A 237 -2.36 16.15 0.90
CA PRO A 237 -1.70 15.07 0.20
C PRO A 237 -1.20 15.49 -1.18
N HIS A 238 -0.01 15.03 -1.51
CA HIS A 238 0.61 15.08 -2.83
C HIS A 238 0.93 13.65 -3.24
N LEU A 239 0.47 13.24 -4.39
CA LEU A 239 0.72 11.89 -4.92
C LEU A 239 1.77 11.99 -6.04
N LEU A 240 2.95 11.47 -5.76
CA LEU A 240 4.12 11.51 -6.64
C LEU A 240 4.30 10.16 -7.33
N TYR A 241 4.21 10.16 -8.66
CA TYR A 241 4.59 9.02 -9.50
C TYR A 241 5.94 9.28 -10.16
N VAL A 242 6.83 8.29 -10.11
CA VAL A 242 8.17 8.34 -10.70
C VAL A 242 8.39 7.14 -11.61
N ASN A 243 9.00 7.35 -12.77
CA ASN A 243 9.54 6.30 -13.62
C ASN A 243 11.01 6.60 -13.95
N GLN A 244 11.60 5.82 -14.84
CA GLN A 244 13.02 5.95 -15.24
C GLN A 244 13.39 7.26 -15.92
N ASP A 245 12.41 8.02 -16.43
CA ASP A 245 12.69 9.21 -17.26
C ASP A 245 12.14 10.50 -16.67
N SER A 246 11.10 10.41 -15.83
CA SER A 246 10.35 11.60 -15.40
C SER A 246 9.50 11.32 -14.17
N TYR A 247 8.80 12.33 -13.71
CA TYR A 247 7.83 12.22 -12.63
C TYR A 247 6.54 12.98 -12.95
N ASN A 248 5.47 12.65 -12.27
CA ASN A 248 4.21 13.37 -12.28
C ASN A 248 3.70 13.54 -10.84
N VAL A 249 3.19 14.73 -10.52
CA VAL A 249 2.65 15.07 -9.20
C VAL A 249 1.19 15.43 -9.33
N PHE A 250 0.36 14.80 -8.54
CA PHE A 250 -1.04 15.17 -8.37
C PHE A 250 -1.22 15.83 -7.00
N THR A 251 -1.87 17.00 -7.01
CA THR A 251 -2.19 17.79 -5.82
C THR A 251 -3.69 18.12 -5.83
N PRO A 252 -4.28 18.58 -4.74
CA PRO A 252 -5.67 19.05 -4.76
C PRO A 252 -5.95 20.13 -5.80
N ASP A 253 -4.95 20.97 -6.12
CA ASP A 253 -5.09 22.04 -7.13
C ASP A 253 -5.11 21.52 -8.56
N THR A 254 -4.51 20.36 -8.82
CA THR A 254 -4.38 19.76 -10.16
C THR A 254 -5.26 18.53 -10.36
N CYS A 255 -5.86 17.99 -9.28
CA CYS A 255 -6.64 16.76 -9.30
C CYS A 255 -7.79 16.84 -8.30
N ASN A 256 -9.01 16.94 -8.81
CA ASN A 256 -10.24 17.00 -8.00
C ASN A 256 -10.48 15.74 -7.14
N LEU A 257 -9.83 14.61 -7.47
CA LEU A 257 -9.90 13.39 -6.68
C LEU A 257 -9.11 13.47 -5.36
N LEU A 258 -8.27 14.50 -5.19
CA LEU A 258 -7.52 14.77 -3.94
C LEU A 258 -8.14 15.92 -3.14
N THR A 259 -9.34 16.41 -3.51
CA THR A 259 -10.04 17.40 -2.71
C THR A 259 -10.60 16.79 -1.42
N PRO A 260 -10.74 17.58 -0.34
CA PRO A 260 -11.28 17.10 0.93
C PRO A 260 -12.63 16.38 0.79
N GLU A 261 -13.54 16.92 -0.03
CA GLU A 261 -14.88 16.37 -0.25
C GLU A 261 -14.83 14.98 -0.89
N TYR A 262 -13.98 14.79 -1.90
CA TYR A 262 -13.84 13.49 -2.55
C TYR A 262 -13.11 12.48 -1.65
N MET A 263 -12.10 12.92 -0.92
CA MET A 263 -11.39 12.08 0.04
C MET A 263 -12.30 11.63 1.19
N ASP A 264 -13.17 12.50 1.72
CA ASP A 264 -14.17 12.11 2.71
C ASP A 264 -15.16 11.08 2.15
N PHE A 265 -15.61 11.24 0.91
CA PHE A 265 -16.44 10.23 0.24
C PHE A 265 -15.74 8.86 0.19
N LEU A 266 -14.46 8.81 -0.19
CA LEU A 266 -13.70 7.56 -0.23
C LEU A 266 -13.52 6.93 1.15
N ILE A 267 -13.29 7.74 2.18
CA ILE A 267 -13.23 7.27 3.58
C ILE A 267 -14.53 6.60 3.97
N GLN A 268 -15.69 7.20 3.64
CA GLN A 268 -16.99 6.57 3.94
C GLN A 268 -17.16 5.23 3.23
N GLN A 269 -16.71 5.10 1.97
CA GLN A 269 -16.74 3.82 1.27
C GLN A 269 -15.84 2.77 1.94
N ASP A 270 -14.64 3.16 2.37
CA ASP A 270 -13.73 2.27 3.08
C ASP A 270 -14.26 1.86 4.46
N LEU A 271 -14.93 2.78 5.17
CA LEU A 271 -15.59 2.46 6.45
C LEU A 271 -16.70 1.43 6.30
N ILE A 272 -17.52 1.53 5.25
CA ILE A 272 -18.55 0.53 4.96
C ILE A 272 -17.91 -0.84 4.76
N LYS A 273 -16.86 -0.92 3.97
CA LYS A 273 -16.14 -2.16 3.71
C LYS A 273 -15.49 -2.74 4.97
N ALA A 274 -14.81 -1.90 5.73
CA ALA A 274 -14.19 -2.30 6.98
C ALA A 274 -15.22 -2.83 7.99
N LYS A 275 -16.39 -2.19 8.06
CA LYS A 275 -17.50 -2.64 8.90
C LYS A 275 -18.08 -3.99 8.47
N ILE A 276 -18.19 -4.23 7.16
CA ILE A 276 -18.61 -5.54 6.63
C ILE A 276 -17.63 -6.62 7.09
N ARG A 277 -16.32 -6.39 6.97
CA ARG A 277 -15.29 -7.31 7.44
C ARG A 277 -15.30 -7.53 8.94
N GLN A 278 -15.50 -6.47 9.71
CA GLN A 278 -15.67 -6.55 11.16
C GLN A 278 -16.87 -7.44 11.53
N ASN A 279 -18.00 -7.25 10.87
CA ASN A 279 -19.20 -8.07 11.11
C ASN A 279 -18.93 -9.54 10.73
N LEU A 280 -18.22 -9.79 9.65
CA LEU A 280 -17.83 -11.12 9.22
C LEU A 280 -16.96 -11.82 10.26
N VAL A 281 -15.90 -11.14 10.77
CA VAL A 281 -15.05 -11.67 11.84
C VAL A 281 -15.87 -11.97 13.09
N TYR A 282 -16.79 -11.09 13.47
CA TYR A 282 -17.61 -11.25 14.65
C TYR A 282 -18.57 -12.44 14.53
N LEU A 283 -19.32 -12.53 13.42
CA LEU A 283 -20.29 -13.60 13.16
C LEU A 283 -19.60 -14.98 13.09
N CYS A 284 -18.45 -15.03 12.47
CA CYS A 284 -17.68 -16.28 12.32
C CYS A 284 -16.72 -16.55 13.49
N LYS A 285 -16.77 -15.75 14.56
CA LYS A 285 -15.94 -15.89 15.79
C LYS A 285 -14.44 -15.97 15.50
N GLY A 286 -13.98 -15.27 14.45
CA GLY A 286 -12.59 -15.28 14.00
C GLY A 286 -12.15 -16.60 13.35
N ASN A 287 -13.06 -17.40 12.81
CA ASN A 287 -12.73 -18.63 12.09
C ASN A 287 -12.69 -18.40 10.58
N PRO A 288 -11.50 -18.48 9.91
CA PRO A 288 -11.37 -18.23 8.48
C PRO A 288 -12.20 -19.18 7.60
N PHE A 289 -12.36 -20.44 7.98
CA PHE A 289 -13.15 -21.42 7.23
C PHE A 289 -14.65 -21.09 7.28
N GLU A 290 -15.16 -20.59 8.42
CA GLU A 290 -16.55 -20.14 8.50
C GLU A 290 -16.76 -18.83 7.71
N MET A 291 -15.75 -17.95 7.65
CA MET A 291 -15.80 -16.75 6.81
C MET A 291 -15.79 -17.12 5.32
N ALA A 292 -15.03 -18.14 4.90
CA ALA A 292 -14.97 -18.58 3.52
C ALA A 292 -16.33 -19.08 2.99
N LYS A 293 -17.20 -19.62 3.85
CA LYS A 293 -18.57 -20.00 3.48
C LYS A 293 -19.43 -18.81 3.06
N LEU A 294 -19.06 -17.59 3.46
CA LEU A 294 -19.81 -16.36 3.20
C LEU A 294 -19.18 -15.46 2.13
N ILE A 295 -17.99 -15.82 1.64
CA ILE A 295 -17.22 -15.06 0.65
C ILE A 295 -16.90 -15.96 -0.53
N ALA A 296 -17.12 -15.49 -1.75
CA ALA A 296 -16.69 -16.22 -2.95
C ALA A 296 -15.16 -16.33 -3.02
N PRO A 297 -14.61 -17.46 -3.51
CA PRO A 297 -13.16 -17.59 -3.71
C PRO A 297 -12.65 -16.52 -4.68
N PRO A 298 -11.35 -16.12 -4.57
CA PRO A 298 -10.77 -15.22 -5.54
C PRO A 298 -10.57 -15.90 -6.89
N ASP A 299 -10.39 -15.08 -7.92
CA ASP A 299 -9.89 -15.59 -9.20
C ASP A 299 -8.37 -15.89 -9.07
N PHE A 300 -8.02 -17.14 -8.82
CA PHE A 300 -6.62 -17.59 -8.72
C PHE A 300 -5.83 -17.49 -10.03
N SER A 301 -6.51 -17.25 -11.17
CA SER A 301 -5.84 -16.94 -12.44
C SER A 301 -5.52 -15.46 -12.60
N GLY A 302 -6.08 -14.63 -11.74
CA GLY A 302 -5.93 -13.17 -11.76
C GLY A 302 -4.51 -12.69 -11.47
N PHE A 303 -4.28 -11.40 -11.75
CA PHE A 303 -2.96 -10.75 -11.63
C PHE A 303 -2.30 -10.92 -10.25
N MET A 304 -3.09 -10.92 -9.18
CA MET A 304 -2.59 -11.05 -7.80
C MET A 304 -1.98 -12.41 -7.50
N TRP A 305 -2.39 -13.45 -8.23
CA TRP A 305 -2.03 -14.85 -8.00
C TRP A 305 -1.09 -15.42 -9.06
N LYS A 306 -0.94 -14.72 -10.19
CA LYS A 306 -0.22 -15.21 -11.38
C LYS A 306 1.22 -15.65 -11.12
N ASP A 307 1.92 -14.93 -10.25
CA ASP A 307 3.34 -15.17 -9.97
C ASP A 307 3.56 -15.81 -8.57
N ILE A 308 2.48 -16.26 -7.93
CA ILE A 308 2.52 -16.92 -6.63
C ILE A 308 2.85 -18.41 -6.81
N GLN A 309 3.71 -18.95 -5.95
CA GLN A 309 4.05 -20.38 -5.96
C GLN A 309 2.82 -21.23 -5.71
N GLN A 310 2.71 -22.35 -6.46
CA GLN A 310 1.51 -23.21 -6.48
C GLN A 310 1.14 -23.79 -5.10
N GLU A 311 2.10 -23.94 -4.19
CA GLU A 311 1.82 -24.40 -2.83
C GLU A 311 0.98 -23.38 -2.04
N TYR A 312 1.26 -22.07 -2.20
CA TYR A 312 0.45 -21.01 -1.56
C TYR A 312 -0.91 -20.86 -2.22
N VAL A 313 -1.00 -21.06 -3.54
CA VAL A 313 -2.29 -21.08 -4.25
C VAL A 313 -3.15 -22.23 -3.71
N ARG A 314 -2.59 -23.43 -3.55
CA ARG A 314 -3.32 -24.58 -2.97
C ARG A 314 -3.71 -24.33 -1.52
N LYS A 315 -2.80 -23.80 -0.72
CA LYS A 315 -3.08 -23.43 0.68
C LYS A 315 -4.22 -22.40 0.76
N ALA A 316 -4.22 -21.40 -0.11
CA ALA A 316 -5.30 -20.43 -0.18
C ALA A 316 -6.64 -21.07 -0.60
N ALA A 317 -6.62 -21.91 -1.64
CA ALA A 317 -7.81 -22.59 -2.17
C ALA A 317 -8.44 -23.53 -1.14
N SER A 318 -7.63 -24.13 -0.25
CA SER A 318 -8.13 -25.06 0.77
C SER A 318 -9.15 -24.45 1.74
N LEU A 319 -9.25 -23.11 1.81
CA LEU A 319 -10.32 -22.44 2.56
C LEU A 319 -11.72 -22.79 2.05
N TRP A 320 -11.85 -23.12 0.75
CA TRP A 320 -13.13 -23.42 0.08
C TRP A 320 -13.33 -24.90 -0.24
N ASP A 321 -12.39 -25.80 0.11
CA ASP A 321 -12.48 -27.22 -0.20
C ASP A 321 -13.69 -27.93 0.45
N ASN A 322 -14.25 -27.34 1.52
CA ASN A 322 -15.36 -27.89 2.29
C ASN A 322 -16.57 -26.93 2.35
N VAL A 323 -16.71 -26.04 1.38
CA VAL A 323 -17.80 -25.07 1.28
C VAL A 323 -18.89 -25.51 0.32
#